data_e0e0266e4566e42b9c4d4f97ab3dfb3f
#
_entry.id   e0e0266e4566e42b9c4d4f97ab3dfb3f
#
_cell.length_a   1.000
_cell.length_b   1.000
_cell.length_c   1.000
_cell.angle_alpha   90.00
_cell.angle_beta   90.00
_cell.angle_gamma   90.00
#
_symmetry.space_group_name_H-M   'P 1'
#
loop_
_entity.id
_entity.type
_entity.pdbx_description
1 polymer ?
#
loop_
_entity_poly.entity_id
_entity_poly.type
_entity_poly.pdbx_seq_one_letter_code
_entity_poly.pdbx_strand_id
1 'polypeptide(L)'
;MPTKAVTDASFAVDVLQSDKPVLVDFWAEWCGPCKMIGPSLEELSDELGDKVSIVKMDIMENTDVPGQIGVQSIPLMVLFKDGKQVAQKLGAAPKSQLKSWLESVL
;
A
#
# COMPACT_ATOMS: atom_id res chain seq x y z
N MET A 1 10.73 -0.76 9.73
CA MET A 1 10.64 0.70 9.49
C MET A 1 9.18 1.10 9.40
N PRO A 2 8.79 2.27 9.88
CA PRO A 2 7.39 2.67 9.80
C PRO A 2 6.94 2.85 8.36
N THR A 3 5.65 2.70 8.13
CA THR A 3 5.08 3.02 6.82
C THR A 3 5.14 4.53 6.60
N LYS A 4 5.28 4.93 5.34
CA LYS A 4 5.39 6.35 4.97
C LYS A 4 4.12 6.79 4.26
N ALA A 5 3.63 7.97 4.59
CA ALA A 5 2.53 8.57 3.86
C ALA A 5 3.03 9.12 2.52
N VAL A 6 2.28 8.84 1.44
CA VAL A 6 2.55 9.40 0.11
C VAL A 6 1.35 10.21 -0.35
N THR A 7 1.60 11.16 -1.23
CA THR A 7 0.58 12.08 -1.75
C THR A 7 0.51 11.99 -3.27
N ASP A 8 -0.51 12.61 -3.85
CA ASP A 8 -0.59 12.75 -5.31
C ASP A 8 0.68 13.39 -5.86
N ALA A 9 1.21 14.39 -5.15
CA ALA A 9 2.42 15.10 -5.58
C ALA A 9 3.69 14.25 -5.45
N SER A 10 3.80 13.40 -4.42
CA SER A 10 5.00 12.60 -4.18
C SER A 10 4.98 11.23 -4.84
N PHE A 11 3.84 10.81 -5.41
CA PHE A 11 3.64 9.45 -5.88
C PHE A 11 4.66 9.03 -6.95
N ALA A 12 4.91 9.90 -7.91
CA ALA A 12 5.85 9.59 -8.99
C ALA A 12 7.24 9.26 -8.44
N VAL A 13 7.76 10.09 -7.54
CA VAL A 13 9.10 9.90 -6.96
C VAL A 13 9.11 8.74 -5.97
N ASP A 14 8.15 8.70 -5.07
CA ASP A 14 8.16 7.74 -3.97
C ASP A 14 7.76 6.32 -4.38
N VAL A 15 6.93 6.19 -5.42
CA VAL A 15 6.40 4.89 -5.85
C VAL A 15 6.90 4.50 -7.23
N LEU A 16 6.65 5.33 -8.23
CA LEU A 16 6.91 4.95 -9.64
C LEU A 16 8.41 4.89 -9.95
N GLN A 17 9.22 5.71 -9.29
CA GLN A 17 10.67 5.78 -9.51
C GLN A 17 11.46 5.00 -8.46
N SER A 18 10.79 4.26 -7.60
CA SER A 18 11.47 3.49 -6.55
C SER A 18 12.25 2.32 -7.15
N ASP A 19 13.47 2.11 -6.64
CA ASP A 19 14.31 0.95 -7.01
C ASP A 19 13.80 -0.35 -6.38
N LYS A 20 13.01 -0.23 -5.33
CA LYS A 20 12.48 -1.34 -4.56
C LYS A 20 10.98 -1.46 -4.85
N PRO A 21 10.40 -2.68 -4.82
CA PRO A 21 8.94 -2.81 -4.91
C PRO A 21 8.26 -1.97 -3.82
N VAL A 22 7.12 -1.38 -4.15
CA VAL A 22 6.35 -0.53 -3.24
C VAL A 22 4.93 -1.06 -3.13
N LEU A 23 4.49 -1.34 -1.91
CA LEU A 23 3.10 -1.66 -1.62
C LEU A 23 2.40 -0.38 -1.18
N VAL A 24 1.36 0.02 -1.92
CA VAL A 24 0.57 1.19 -1.59
C VAL A 24 -0.74 0.75 -0.95
N ASP A 25 -0.97 1.17 0.28
CA ASP A 25 -2.22 0.94 1.03
C ASP A 25 -3.12 2.17 0.87
N PHE A 26 -4.19 2.03 0.08
CA PHE A 26 -5.21 3.08 -0.06
C PHE A 26 -6.21 2.94 1.08
N TRP A 27 -6.39 3.99 1.85
CA TRP A 27 -7.18 3.95 3.09
C TRP A 27 -7.91 5.27 3.34
N ALA A 28 -8.79 5.28 4.34
CA ALA A 28 -9.44 6.50 4.82
C ALA A 28 -9.68 6.40 6.33
N GLU A 29 -9.76 7.54 6.97
CA GLU A 29 -9.92 7.62 8.43
C GLU A 29 -11.23 7.00 8.91
N TRP A 30 -12.30 7.09 8.10
CA TRP A 30 -13.61 6.53 8.42
C TRP A 30 -13.70 5.01 8.15
N CYS A 31 -12.70 4.41 7.60
CA CYS A 31 -12.71 3.01 7.18
C CYS A 31 -12.20 2.11 8.31
N GLY A 32 -13.13 1.42 8.98
CA GLY A 32 -12.80 0.49 10.06
C GLY A 32 -11.83 -0.62 9.63
N PRO A 33 -12.11 -1.37 8.54
CA PRO A 33 -11.19 -2.41 8.06
C PRO A 33 -9.80 -1.89 7.72
N CYS A 34 -9.68 -0.67 7.18
CA CYS A 34 -8.38 -0.05 6.92
C CYS A 34 -7.59 0.11 8.20
N LYS A 35 -8.26 0.57 9.26
CA LYS A 35 -7.62 0.80 10.56
C LYS A 35 -7.24 -0.51 11.24
N MET A 36 -7.97 -1.59 10.98
CA MET A 36 -7.65 -2.91 11.52
C MET A 36 -6.34 -3.44 10.99
N ILE A 37 -6.03 -3.23 9.72
CA ILE A 37 -4.79 -3.74 9.12
C ILE A 37 -3.59 -2.81 9.32
N GLY A 38 -3.83 -1.58 9.77
CA GLY A 38 -2.75 -0.62 9.98
C GLY A 38 -1.58 -1.16 10.81
N PRO A 39 -1.82 -1.67 12.01
CA PRO A 39 -0.75 -2.25 12.83
C PRO A 39 -0.02 -3.41 12.15
N SER A 40 -0.76 -4.28 11.44
CA SER A 40 -0.16 -5.39 10.69
C SER A 40 0.78 -4.90 9.60
N LEU A 41 0.39 -3.85 8.89
CA LEU A 41 1.24 -3.27 7.83
C LEU A 41 2.50 -2.61 8.43
N GLU A 42 2.38 -1.99 9.60
CA GLU A 42 3.55 -1.44 10.30
C GLU A 42 4.53 -2.56 10.65
N GLU A 43 4.04 -3.68 11.19
CA GLU A 43 4.88 -4.82 11.51
C GLU A 43 5.52 -5.44 10.27
N LEU A 44 4.75 -5.59 9.19
CA LEU A 44 5.27 -6.11 7.92
C LEU A 44 6.31 -5.17 7.30
N SER A 45 6.15 -3.87 7.47
CA SER A 45 7.13 -2.88 7.05
C SER A 45 8.47 -3.08 7.74
N ASP A 46 8.45 -3.46 9.01
CA ASP A 46 9.66 -3.79 9.76
C ASP A 46 10.25 -5.13 9.30
N GLU A 47 9.40 -6.15 9.14
CA GLU A 47 9.85 -7.51 8.80
C GLU A 47 10.37 -7.64 7.38
N LEU A 48 9.77 -6.93 6.43
CA LEU A 48 10.05 -7.06 5.00
C LEU A 48 10.66 -5.78 4.39
N GLY A 49 11.13 -4.87 5.23
CA GLY A 49 11.60 -3.56 4.77
C GLY A 49 12.79 -3.61 3.81
N ASP A 50 13.57 -4.67 3.80
CA ASP A 50 14.66 -4.88 2.85
C ASP A 50 14.17 -5.35 1.48
N LYS A 51 12.92 -5.85 1.39
CA LYS A 51 12.34 -6.43 0.17
C LYS A 51 11.27 -5.56 -0.46
N VAL A 52 10.54 -4.81 0.36
CA VAL A 52 9.42 -3.97 -0.10
C VAL A 52 9.29 -2.73 0.78
N SER A 53 8.94 -1.62 0.15
CA SER A 53 8.59 -0.40 0.88
C SER A 53 7.07 -0.34 0.99
N ILE A 54 6.54 -0.22 2.21
CA ILE A 54 5.09 -0.12 2.42
C ILE A 54 4.74 1.35 2.69
N VAL A 55 3.86 1.90 1.87
CA VAL A 55 3.43 3.30 1.97
C VAL A 55 1.91 3.36 2.06
N LYS A 56 1.37 4.47 2.53
CA LYS A 56 -0.07 4.68 2.72
C LYS A 56 -0.51 5.92 1.98
N MET A 57 -1.66 5.84 1.31
CA MET A 57 -2.27 6.99 0.65
C MET A 57 -3.71 7.18 1.14
N ASP A 58 -3.97 8.31 1.77
CA ASP A 58 -5.30 8.70 2.22
C ASP A 58 -6.11 9.19 1.01
N ILE A 59 -7.19 8.48 0.67
CA ILE A 59 -8.01 8.79 -0.51
C ILE A 59 -8.89 10.02 -0.34
N MET A 60 -9.03 10.53 0.89
CA MET A 60 -9.82 11.74 1.14
C MET A 60 -8.98 12.98 0.87
N GLU A 61 -7.69 12.91 1.15
CA GLU A 61 -6.75 14.02 0.89
C GLU A 61 -6.13 13.95 -0.51
N ASN A 62 -6.14 12.77 -1.15
CA ASN A 62 -5.52 12.55 -2.44
C ASN A 62 -6.54 11.87 -3.36
N THR A 63 -6.94 12.56 -4.42
CA THR A 63 -7.99 12.07 -5.33
C THR A 63 -7.47 11.74 -6.73
N ASP A 64 -6.33 12.28 -7.13
CA ASP A 64 -5.81 12.10 -8.49
C ASP A 64 -5.32 10.66 -8.72
N VAL A 65 -4.37 10.19 -7.90
CA VAL A 65 -3.83 8.85 -8.05
C VAL A 65 -4.90 7.77 -7.81
N PRO A 66 -5.70 7.83 -6.73
CA PRO A 66 -6.78 6.85 -6.56
C PRO A 66 -7.75 6.83 -7.74
N GLY A 67 -8.08 7.97 -8.30
CA GLY A 67 -8.95 8.07 -9.48
C GLY A 67 -8.34 7.43 -10.71
N GLN A 68 -7.04 7.64 -10.95
CA GLN A 68 -6.33 7.07 -12.09
C GLN A 68 -6.19 5.55 -11.96
N ILE A 69 -5.96 5.05 -10.76
CA ILE A 69 -5.86 3.62 -10.49
C ILE A 69 -7.23 2.95 -10.53
N GLY A 70 -8.29 3.71 -10.26
CA GLY A 70 -9.64 3.18 -10.23
C GLY A 70 -10.01 2.57 -8.88
N VAL A 71 -9.55 3.17 -7.79
CA VAL A 71 -9.88 2.71 -6.43
C VAL A 71 -11.37 2.94 -6.18
N GLN A 72 -12.13 1.85 -5.97
CA GLN A 72 -13.57 1.91 -5.69
C GLN A 72 -13.91 1.47 -4.27
N SER A 73 -13.12 0.59 -3.70
CA SER A 73 -13.33 0.06 -2.35
C SER A 73 -11.99 0.04 -1.61
N ILE A 74 -12.04 0.20 -0.30
CA ILE A 74 -10.85 0.22 0.57
C ILE A 74 -11.05 -0.71 1.76
N PRO A 75 -9.96 -1.26 2.35
CA PRO A 75 -8.57 -1.03 1.94
C PRO A 75 -8.25 -1.72 0.63
N LEU A 76 -7.48 -1.07 -0.20
CA LEU A 76 -6.94 -1.67 -1.41
C LEU A 76 -5.42 -1.54 -1.35
N MET A 77 -4.72 -2.67 -1.45
CA MET A 77 -3.27 -2.71 -1.48
C MET A 77 -2.81 -3.03 -2.89
N VAL A 78 -1.97 -2.17 -3.46
CA VAL A 78 -1.47 -2.34 -4.82
C VAL A 78 0.06 -2.40 -4.77
N LEU A 79 0.63 -3.46 -5.32
CA LEU A 79 2.08 -3.63 -5.39
C LEU A 79 2.60 -3.09 -6.72
N PHE A 80 3.57 -2.19 -6.64
CA PHE A 80 4.26 -1.63 -7.80
C PHE A 80 5.68 -2.17 -7.85
N LYS A 81 6.13 -2.56 -9.04
CA LYS A 81 7.52 -2.95 -9.31
C LYS A 81 7.96 -2.25 -10.58
N ASP A 82 9.08 -1.55 -10.53
CA ASP A 82 9.62 -0.80 -11.66
C ASP A 82 8.58 0.14 -12.29
N GLY A 83 7.78 0.79 -11.44
CA GLY A 83 6.76 1.75 -11.86
C GLY A 83 5.47 1.15 -12.40
N LYS A 84 5.28 -0.17 -12.29
CA LYS A 84 4.11 -0.86 -12.83
C LYS A 84 3.35 -1.62 -11.75
N GLN A 85 2.03 -1.63 -11.87
CA GLN A 85 1.19 -2.44 -10.99
C GLN A 85 1.36 -3.91 -11.35
N VAL A 86 1.78 -4.72 -10.37
CA VAL A 86 1.99 -6.17 -10.61
C VAL A 86 1.02 -7.04 -9.81
N ALA A 87 0.40 -6.52 -8.76
CA ALA A 87 -0.56 -7.28 -7.95
C ALA A 87 -1.43 -6.33 -7.14
N GLN A 88 -2.60 -6.82 -6.73
CA GLN A 88 -3.45 -6.07 -5.81
C GLN A 88 -4.22 -7.01 -4.90
N LYS A 89 -4.58 -6.51 -3.72
CA LYS A 89 -5.39 -7.23 -2.76
C LYS A 89 -6.44 -6.28 -2.19
N LEU A 90 -7.70 -6.67 -2.31
CA LEU A 90 -8.83 -5.88 -1.81
C LEU A 90 -9.29 -6.43 -0.46
N GLY A 91 -9.54 -5.55 0.48
CA GLY A 91 -10.12 -5.89 1.77
C GLY A 91 -9.10 -6.22 2.84
N ALA A 92 -9.58 -6.26 4.09
CA ALA A 92 -8.74 -6.59 5.23
C ALA A 92 -8.56 -8.10 5.35
N ALA A 93 -7.41 -8.49 5.91
CA ALA A 93 -7.08 -9.88 6.19
C ALA A 93 -6.14 -9.94 7.39
N PRO A 94 -6.03 -11.09 8.08
CA PRO A 94 -5.06 -11.25 9.16
C PRO A 94 -3.63 -11.06 8.65
N LYS A 95 -2.74 -10.63 9.55
CA LYS A 95 -1.33 -10.37 9.21
C LYS A 95 -0.68 -11.52 8.47
N SER A 96 -0.90 -12.77 8.91
CA SER A 96 -0.31 -13.95 8.29
C SER A 96 -0.71 -14.10 6.83
N GLN A 97 -1.97 -13.79 6.50
CA GLN A 97 -2.46 -13.84 5.13
C GLN A 97 -1.89 -12.70 4.28
N LEU A 98 -1.80 -11.52 4.86
CA LEU A 98 -1.18 -10.37 4.18
C LEU A 98 0.28 -10.66 3.87
N LYS A 99 1.00 -11.23 4.83
CA LYS A 99 2.40 -11.60 4.66
C LYS A 99 2.58 -12.66 3.57
N SER A 100 1.77 -13.73 3.61
CA SER A 100 1.83 -14.80 2.62
C SER A 100 1.54 -14.29 1.22
N TRP A 101 0.51 -13.46 1.09
CA TRP A 101 0.18 -12.85 -0.20
C TRP A 101 1.33 -12.00 -0.71
N LEU A 102 1.85 -11.13 0.14
CA LEU A 102 2.92 -10.21 -0.26
C LEU A 102 4.17 -10.97 -0.68
N GLU A 103 4.57 -11.98 0.10
CA GLU A 103 5.71 -12.82 -0.25
C GLU A 103 5.52 -13.59 -1.55
N SER A 104 4.28 -13.94 -1.89
CA SER A 104 3.99 -14.66 -3.12
C SER A 104 4.09 -13.80 -4.38
N VAL A 105 4.01 -12.48 -4.25
CA VAL A 105 4.01 -11.55 -5.39
C VAL A 105 5.28 -10.70 -5.48
N LEU A 106 6.15 -10.78 -4.48
CA LEU A 106 7.43 -10.05 -4.48
C LEU A 106 8.49 -10.68 -5.40
#